data_b4d28a586d7ea09c091fbf84f3aa2778
#
_entry.id   b4d28a586d7ea09c091fbf84f3aa2778
#
_cell.length_a   1.000
_cell.length_b   1.000
_cell.length_c   1.000
_cell.angle_alpha   90.00
_cell.angle_beta   90.00
_cell.angle_gamma   90.00
#
_symmetry.space_group_name_H-M   'P 1'
#
loop_
_entity.id
_entity.type
_entity.pdbx_description
1 polymer ?
#
loop_
_entity_poly.entity_id
_entity_poly.type
_entity_poly.pdbx_seq_one_letter_code
_entity_poly.pdbx_strand_id
1 'polypeptide(L)'
;VSRAYHIYYDLPDSLTSFFNGFTRESYKKVLYDTIVGDSDPKHVVLLEIEPELQNTYIDMLSTSVELEIPVVCVTEVIKEGRQLFYTNKSGEKIRIEKIYNRVIFDELYQRPDLKLNFKFTDDLDVEWIGHPNWFYRISKYIMPYLVNKYVPETYFLHELKEIPADLENYVLKPLFSFAGAGVIIDVTREDIDQIQDKSNYILQRKVTYEPVLKSPNDPVKVEIRMLMLWPKEVEKPFIVNNLVRLSKGKMIGVKYNKDKDWVGGSVGFFEETQD
;
A
#
# COMPACT_ATOMS: atom_id res chain seq x y z
N VAL A 1 -11.42 10.90 0.60
CA VAL A 1 -11.06 11.94 -0.38
C VAL A 1 -12.20 12.16 -1.35
N SER A 2 -12.66 11.17 -2.15
CA SER A 2 -13.75 11.29 -3.13
C SER A 2 -15.01 11.95 -2.56
N ARG A 3 -15.47 11.50 -1.37
CA ARG A 3 -16.64 12.10 -0.69
C ARG A 3 -16.46 13.59 -0.38
N ALA A 4 -15.26 14.01 0.01
CA ALA A 4 -14.99 15.41 0.29
C ALA A 4 -15.14 16.26 -0.97
N TYR A 5 -14.67 15.78 -2.12
CA TYR A 5 -14.86 16.47 -3.39
C TYR A 5 -16.34 16.63 -3.76
N HIS A 6 -17.15 15.59 -3.62
CA HIS A 6 -18.60 15.68 -3.88
C HIS A 6 -19.35 16.61 -2.92
N ILE A 7 -18.88 16.73 -1.67
CA ILE A 7 -19.51 17.63 -0.68
C ILE A 7 -19.14 19.10 -0.94
N TYR A 8 -17.89 19.38 -1.31
CA TYR A 8 -17.38 20.76 -1.38
C TYR A 8 -17.35 21.33 -2.79
N TYR A 9 -17.39 20.48 -3.83
CA TYR A 9 -17.40 20.91 -5.22
C TYR A 9 -18.63 20.32 -5.89
N ASP A 10 -19.32 21.13 -6.66
CA ASP A 10 -20.49 20.72 -7.45
C ASP A 10 -20.00 19.94 -8.69
N LEU A 11 -19.59 18.70 -8.46
CA LEU A 11 -19.09 17.84 -9.52
C LEU A 11 -20.26 17.32 -10.37
N PRO A 12 -20.13 17.29 -11.70
CA PRO A 12 -21.13 16.68 -12.57
C PRO A 12 -21.39 15.21 -12.18
N ASP A 13 -22.66 14.80 -12.25
CA ASP A 13 -23.06 13.40 -11.96
C ASP A 13 -22.44 12.39 -12.93
N SER A 14 -21.98 12.84 -14.10
CA SER A 14 -21.24 12.01 -15.06
C SER A 14 -19.85 11.62 -14.58
N LEU A 15 -19.28 12.31 -13.58
CA LEU A 15 -17.95 12.04 -13.08
C LEU A 15 -17.96 11.01 -11.96
N THR A 16 -17.24 9.91 -12.17
CA THR A 16 -17.02 8.86 -11.17
C THR A 16 -15.54 8.65 -10.88
N SER A 17 -15.24 8.11 -9.70
CA SER A 17 -13.91 7.60 -9.36
C SER A 17 -13.87 6.07 -9.30
N PHE A 18 -14.99 5.42 -9.54
CA PHE A 18 -15.14 3.97 -9.48
C PHE A 18 -15.09 3.36 -10.87
N PHE A 19 -14.47 2.21 -11.00
CA PHE A 19 -14.34 1.44 -12.24
C PHE A 19 -15.40 0.34 -12.30
N ASN A 20 -15.64 -0.20 -13.49
CA ASN A 20 -16.47 -1.37 -13.72
C ASN A 20 -17.94 -1.19 -13.23
N GLY A 21 -18.48 0.00 -13.36
CA GLY A 21 -19.86 0.31 -12.96
C GLY A 21 -20.08 0.28 -11.43
N PHE A 22 -19.04 0.30 -10.63
CA PHE A 22 -19.19 0.40 -9.19
C PHE A 22 -19.72 1.77 -8.80
N THR A 23 -20.66 1.77 -7.87
CA THR A 23 -21.04 2.96 -7.10
C THR A 23 -20.33 2.94 -5.76
N ARG A 24 -20.46 4.03 -5.01
CA ARG A 24 -19.97 4.06 -3.63
C ARG A 24 -20.57 2.93 -2.77
N GLU A 25 -21.87 2.70 -2.91
CA GLU A 25 -22.61 1.70 -2.15
C GLU A 25 -22.16 0.28 -2.51
N SER A 26 -22.09 -0.03 -3.80
CA SER A 26 -21.63 -1.34 -4.25
C SER A 26 -20.14 -1.60 -3.92
N TYR A 27 -19.30 -0.55 -4.00
CA TYR A 27 -17.91 -0.63 -3.54
C TYR A 27 -17.81 -0.94 -2.04
N LYS A 28 -18.57 -0.22 -1.20
CA LYS A 28 -18.59 -0.47 0.25
C LYS A 28 -19.05 -1.89 0.57
N LYS A 29 -20.09 -2.36 -0.13
CA LYS A 29 -20.57 -3.73 0.04
C LYS A 29 -19.49 -4.74 -0.28
N VAL A 30 -18.84 -4.64 -1.43
CA VAL A 30 -17.78 -5.58 -1.82
C VAL A 30 -16.56 -5.49 -0.88
N LEU A 31 -16.20 -4.31 -0.41
CA LEU A 31 -15.14 -4.14 0.58
C LEU A 31 -15.50 -4.84 1.90
N TYR A 32 -16.73 -4.66 2.38
CA TYR A 32 -17.25 -5.34 3.57
C TYR A 32 -17.25 -6.85 3.39
N ASP A 33 -17.81 -7.35 2.29
CA ASP A 33 -17.86 -8.78 1.99
C ASP A 33 -16.44 -9.38 1.92
N THR A 34 -15.47 -8.64 1.40
CA THR A 34 -14.06 -9.10 1.28
C THR A 34 -13.35 -9.15 2.63
N ILE A 35 -13.59 -8.20 3.53
CA ILE A 35 -12.84 -8.05 4.79
C ILE A 35 -13.60 -8.70 5.94
N VAL A 36 -14.88 -8.45 6.07
CA VAL A 36 -15.72 -8.93 7.18
C VAL A 36 -16.46 -10.22 6.79
N GLY A 37 -17.13 -10.21 5.64
CA GLY A 37 -17.94 -11.32 5.16
C GLY A 37 -19.06 -11.65 6.15
N ASP A 38 -19.22 -12.93 6.49
CA ASP A 38 -20.24 -13.43 7.42
C ASP A 38 -19.81 -13.34 8.89
N SER A 39 -18.64 -12.80 9.20
CA SER A 39 -18.17 -12.66 10.58
C SER A 39 -18.85 -11.49 11.29
N ASP A 40 -19.00 -11.60 12.62
CA ASP A 40 -19.37 -10.45 13.45
C ASP A 40 -18.19 -9.43 13.42
N PRO A 41 -18.41 -8.17 13.02
CA PRO A 41 -17.34 -7.16 12.90
C PRO A 41 -16.45 -7.03 14.13
N LYS A 42 -16.97 -7.26 15.34
CA LYS A 42 -16.16 -7.21 16.56
C LYS A 42 -15.05 -8.27 16.61
N HIS A 43 -15.17 -9.36 15.85
CA HIS A 43 -14.17 -10.43 15.73
C HIS A 43 -13.18 -10.21 14.57
N VAL A 44 -13.35 -9.16 13.80
CA VAL A 44 -12.48 -8.75 12.70
C VAL A 44 -11.71 -7.50 13.11
N VAL A 45 -10.38 -7.53 13.07
CA VAL A 45 -9.56 -6.39 13.49
C VAL A 45 -8.72 -5.84 12.33
N LEU A 46 -8.60 -4.51 12.24
CA LEU A 46 -7.54 -3.86 11.48
C LEU A 46 -6.32 -3.81 12.37
N LEU A 47 -5.25 -4.53 11.99
CA LEU A 47 -4.04 -4.65 12.78
C LEU A 47 -2.94 -3.73 12.24
N GLU A 48 -2.35 -2.90 13.11
CA GLU A 48 -1.27 -1.98 12.74
C GLU A 48 -0.28 -1.77 13.89
N ILE A 49 0.90 -1.22 13.60
CA ILE A 49 1.88 -0.76 14.58
C ILE A 49 1.53 0.64 15.02
N GLU A 50 1.28 0.84 16.33
CA GLU A 50 0.98 2.15 16.91
C GLU A 50 0.08 3.01 15.99
N PRO A 51 -1.15 2.57 15.69
CA PRO A 51 -1.98 3.13 14.62
C PRO A 51 -2.18 4.65 14.76
N GLU A 52 -2.30 5.16 15.97
CA GLU A 52 -2.51 6.59 16.26
C GLU A 52 -1.31 7.47 15.86
N LEU A 53 -0.11 6.89 15.79
CA LEU A 53 1.12 7.59 15.38
C LEU A 53 1.36 7.51 13.86
N GLN A 54 0.58 6.72 13.14
CA GLN A 54 0.73 6.56 11.69
C GLN A 54 0.20 7.77 10.92
N ASN A 55 0.94 8.22 9.92
CA ASN A 55 0.48 9.29 9.01
C ASN A 55 -0.80 8.93 8.25
N THR A 56 -1.15 7.65 8.18
CA THR A 56 -2.35 7.11 7.54
C THR A 56 -3.46 6.79 8.53
N TYR A 57 -3.39 7.26 9.76
CA TYR A 57 -4.39 6.95 10.81
C TYR A 57 -5.82 7.32 10.40
N ILE A 58 -5.99 8.42 9.69
CA ILE A 58 -7.31 8.84 9.18
C ILE A 58 -7.92 7.80 8.21
N ASP A 59 -7.10 7.11 7.45
CA ASP A 59 -7.53 6.02 6.56
C ASP A 59 -8.01 4.81 7.37
N MET A 60 -7.28 4.47 8.44
CA MET A 60 -7.66 3.38 9.36
C MET A 60 -8.96 3.68 10.10
N LEU A 61 -9.13 4.91 10.60
CA LEU A 61 -10.38 5.36 11.23
C LEU A 61 -11.55 5.32 10.24
N SER A 62 -11.32 5.77 9.01
CA SER A 62 -12.35 5.73 7.96
C SER A 62 -12.78 4.29 7.68
N THR A 63 -11.83 3.37 7.57
CA THR A 63 -12.08 1.94 7.36
C THR A 63 -12.81 1.33 8.57
N SER A 64 -12.38 1.66 9.78
CA SER A 64 -13.01 1.21 11.01
C SER A 64 -14.48 1.62 11.09
N VAL A 65 -14.79 2.87 10.77
CA VAL A 65 -16.17 3.38 10.77
C VAL A 65 -17.02 2.75 9.66
N GLU A 66 -16.45 2.62 8.45
CA GLU A 66 -17.18 2.09 7.29
C GLU A 66 -17.46 0.57 7.40
N LEU A 67 -16.59 -0.19 8.06
CA LEU A 67 -16.71 -1.64 8.21
C LEU A 67 -17.13 -2.07 9.63
N GLU A 68 -17.26 -1.12 10.56
CA GLU A 68 -17.59 -1.36 11.97
C GLU A 68 -16.59 -2.26 12.71
N ILE A 69 -15.31 -2.31 12.25
CA ILE A 69 -14.26 -3.13 12.82
C ILE A 69 -13.32 -2.30 13.72
N PRO A 70 -12.79 -2.85 14.82
CA PRO A 70 -11.81 -2.16 15.65
C PRO A 70 -10.45 -2.05 14.98
N VAL A 71 -9.74 -0.94 15.26
CA VAL A 71 -8.31 -0.80 15.00
C VAL A 71 -7.57 -1.23 16.25
N VAL A 72 -6.63 -2.19 16.10
CA VAL A 72 -5.90 -2.80 17.21
C VAL A 72 -4.40 -2.65 16.96
N CYS A 73 -3.67 -2.17 17.99
CA CYS A 73 -2.22 -2.16 17.94
C CYS A 73 -1.67 -3.59 18.07
N VAL A 74 -0.65 -3.92 17.28
CA VAL A 74 -0.02 -5.24 17.30
C VAL A 74 0.51 -5.64 18.69
N THR A 75 0.88 -4.66 19.54
CA THR A 75 1.36 -4.87 20.91
C THR A 75 0.23 -5.17 21.91
N GLU A 76 -1.02 -4.83 21.56
CA GLU A 76 -2.20 -5.04 22.43
C GLU A 76 -2.87 -6.38 22.20
N VAL A 77 -2.42 -7.14 21.20
CA VAL A 77 -2.95 -8.48 20.93
C VAL A 77 -2.53 -9.45 22.03
N ILE A 78 -3.50 -10.18 22.54
CA ILE A 78 -3.31 -11.22 23.57
C ILE A 78 -3.35 -12.58 22.89
N LYS A 79 -2.37 -13.44 23.19
CA LYS A 79 -2.31 -14.81 22.65
C LYS A 79 -2.60 -15.84 23.75
N GLU A 80 -3.52 -16.78 23.47
CA GLU A 80 -3.81 -17.94 24.31
C GLU A 80 -3.84 -19.19 23.42
N GLY A 81 -2.81 -20.00 23.52
CA GLY A 81 -2.63 -21.14 22.63
C GLY A 81 -2.50 -20.69 21.18
N ARG A 82 -3.43 -21.12 20.33
CA ARG A 82 -3.52 -20.73 18.92
C ARG A 82 -4.46 -19.54 18.67
N GLN A 83 -5.19 -19.08 19.70
CA GLN A 83 -6.20 -18.03 19.60
C GLN A 83 -5.60 -16.68 19.94
N LEU A 84 -6.08 -15.64 19.24
CA LEU A 84 -5.75 -14.25 19.50
C LEU A 84 -6.97 -13.50 20.02
N PHE A 85 -6.72 -12.52 20.88
CA PHE A 85 -7.73 -11.66 21.49
C PHE A 85 -7.25 -10.22 21.55
N TYR A 86 -8.19 -9.30 21.70
CA TYR A 86 -7.95 -7.91 22.08
C TYR A 86 -8.89 -7.51 23.20
N THR A 87 -8.61 -6.41 23.88
CA THR A 87 -9.49 -5.82 24.88
C THR A 87 -10.20 -4.62 24.31
N ASN A 88 -11.53 -4.63 24.31
CA ASN A 88 -12.31 -3.50 23.81
C ASN A 88 -12.33 -2.33 24.81
N LYS A 89 -12.94 -1.19 24.44
CA LYS A 89 -13.02 0.01 25.27
C LYS A 89 -13.79 -0.20 26.59
N SER A 90 -14.62 -1.24 26.68
CA SER A 90 -15.35 -1.61 27.90
C SER A 90 -14.55 -2.54 28.81
N GLY A 91 -13.32 -2.91 28.45
CA GLY A 91 -12.48 -3.86 29.18
C GLY A 91 -12.82 -5.34 28.93
N GLU A 92 -13.66 -5.64 27.96
CA GLU A 92 -14.03 -7.01 27.59
C GLU A 92 -12.97 -7.59 26.65
N LYS A 93 -12.56 -8.83 26.93
CA LYS A 93 -11.65 -9.60 26.09
C LYS A 93 -12.42 -10.26 24.96
N ILE A 94 -12.14 -9.89 23.71
CA ILE A 94 -12.82 -10.35 22.51
C ILE A 94 -11.88 -11.19 21.67
N ARG A 95 -12.36 -12.32 21.16
CA ARG A 95 -11.60 -13.19 20.26
C ARG A 95 -11.45 -12.53 18.88
N ILE A 96 -10.25 -12.63 18.32
CA ILE A 96 -9.95 -12.24 16.95
C ILE A 96 -10.10 -13.48 16.05
N GLU A 97 -10.97 -13.42 15.07
CA GLU A 97 -11.18 -14.47 14.07
C GLU A 97 -10.58 -14.11 12.72
N LYS A 98 -10.61 -12.81 12.37
CA LYS A 98 -10.00 -12.29 11.14
C LYS A 98 -9.12 -11.08 11.42
N ILE A 99 -8.04 -10.99 10.67
CA ILE A 99 -7.10 -9.86 10.74
C ILE A 99 -6.98 -9.22 9.36
N TYR A 100 -7.46 -7.97 9.24
CA TYR A 100 -7.10 -7.10 8.13
C TYR A 100 -5.72 -6.51 8.43
N ASN A 101 -4.70 -7.13 7.85
CA ASN A 101 -3.30 -6.84 8.17
C ASN A 101 -2.80 -5.59 7.45
N ARG A 102 -2.39 -4.58 8.21
CA ARG A 102 -1.75 -3.35 7.73
C ARG A 102 -0.30 -3.24 8.17
N VAL A 103 0.17 -4.16 9.02
CA VAL A 103 1.54 -4.18 9.55
C VAL A 103 2.55 -4.35 8.43
N ILE A 104 3.53 -3.47 8.39
CA ILE A 104 4.65 -3.50 7.44
C ILE A 104 5.85 -4.11 8.16
N PHE A 105 6.36 -5.23 7.63
CA PHE A 105 7.43 -5.96 8.29
C PHE A 105 8.74 -5.19 8.38
N ASP A 106 9.10 -4.38 7.39
CA ASP A 106 10.28 -3.51 7.46
C ASP A 106 10.22 -2.57 8.66
N GLU A 107 9.05 -1.98 8.92
CA GLU A 107 8.84 -1.13 10.09
C GLU A 107 8.93 -1.95 11.38
N LEU A 108 8.28 -3.10 11.42
CA LEU A 108 8.32 -3.99 12.58
C LEU A 108 9.75 -4.44 12.91
N TYR A 109 10.56 -4.78 11.92
CA TYR A 109 11.95 -5.17 12.12
C TYR A 109 12.85 -4.04 12.63
N GLN A 110 12.50 -2.79 12.32
CA GLN A 110 13.21 -1.60 12.82
C GLN A 110 12.79 -1.21 14.25
N ARG A 111 11.78 -1.88 14.82
CA ARG A 111 11.20 -1.60 16.12
C ARG A 111 11.39 -2.77 17.11
N PRO A 112 12.66 -3.10 17.49
CA PRO A 112 12.94 -4.17 18.45
C PRO A 112 12.45 -3.86 19.87
N ASP A 113 12.05 -2.62 20.13
CA ASP A 113 11.42 -2.14 21.37
C ASP A 113 9.98 -2.65 21.54
N LEU A 114 9.30 -3.01 20.45
CA LEU A 114 7.92 -3.49 20.50
C LEU A 114 7.87 -4.93 21.04
N LYS A 115 7.08 -5.12 22.07
CA LYS A 115 6.85 -6.45 22.66
C LYS A 115 5.56 -7.02 22.11
N LEU A 116 5.68 -8.04 21.27
CA LEU A 116 4.54 -8.78 20.73
C LEU A 116 4.32 -10.06 21.53
N ASN A 117 3.07 -10.38 21.79
CA ASN A 117 2.68 -11.61 22.45
C ASN A 117 2.54 -12.81 21.50
N PHE A 118 2.65 -12.57 20.19
CA PHE A 118 2.61 -13.60 19.14
C PHE A 118 3.64 -13.31 18.06
N LYS A 119 3.91 -14.29 17.22
CA LYS A 119 4.74 -14.16 16.01
C LYS A 119 3.85 -14.35 14.79
N PHE A 120 4.12 -13.60 13.73
CA PHE A 120 3.43 -13.79 12.44
C PHE A 120 3.68 -15.15 11.79
N THR A 121 4.66 -15.90 12.29
CA THR A 121 4.98 -17.28 11.90
C THR A 121 4.33 -18.35 12.79
N ASP A 122 3.63 -17.94 13.85
CA ASP A 122 2.91 -18.89 14.71
C ASP A 122 1.75 -19.55 13.93
N ASP A 123 1.44 -20.78 14.31
CA ASP A 123 0.23 -21.46 13.84
C ASP A 123 -0.99 -20.94 14.64
N LEU A 124 -1.76 -20.06 14.01
CA LEU A 124 -2.84 -19.29 14.63
C LEU A 124 -4.19 -19.61 14.01
N ASP A 125 -5.22 -19.64 14.86
CA ASP A 125 -6.61 -19.85 14.45
C ASP A 125 -7.25 -18.51 14.01
N VAL A 126 -6.68 -17.88 13.01
CA VAL A 126 -7.15 -16.62 12.42
C VAL A 126 -7.15 -16.69 10.90
N GLU A 127 -8.08 -16.01 10.29
CA GLU A 127 -8.07 -15.73 8.87
C GLU A 127 -7.34 -14.42 8.59
N TRP A 128 -6.37 -14.46 7.68
CA TRP A 128 -5.63 -13.29 7.27
C TRP A 128 -6.24 -12.65 6.02
N ILE A 129 -6.69 -11.41 6.15
CA ILE A 129 -7.06 -10.57 5.01
C ILE A 129 -5.85 -9.70 4.68
N GLY A 130 -5.18 -10.07 3.56
CA GLY A 130 -3.79 -9.66 3.33
C GLY A 130 -2.84 -10.53 4.17
N HIS A 131 -2.69 -11.82 3.76
CA HIS A 131 -1.78 -12.74 4.46
C HIS A 131 -0.37 -12.15 4.56
N PRO A 132 0.32 -12.28 5.70
CA PRO A 132 1.68 -11.74 5.90
C PRO A 132 2.68 -12.06 4.79
N ASN A 133 2.60 -13.24 4.18
CA ASN A 133 3.47 -13.64 3.06
C ASN A 133 3.33 -12.77 1.80
N TRP A 134 2.24 -11.99 1.66
CA TRP A 134 2.08 -11.07 0.54
C TRP A 134 3.17 -10.00 0.49
N PHE A 135 3.74 -9.63 1.64
CA PHE A 135 4.88 -8.73 1.69
C PHE A 135 6.05 -9.20 0.81
N TYR A 136 6.30 -10.51 0.78
CA TYR A 136 7.36 -11.10 -0.03
C TYR A 136 6.89 -11.42 -1.46
N ARG A 137 5.68 -11.89 -1.63
CA ARG A 137 5.13 -12.31 -2.94
C ARG A 137 4.82 -11.13 -3.85
N ILE A 138 4.33 -10.01 -3.30
CA ILE A 138 4.08 -8.76 -4.02
C ILE A 138 5.15 -7.74 -3.62
N SER A 139 6.38 -8.01 -4.00
CA SER A 139 7.54 -7.16 -3.73
C SER A 139 8.25 -6.77 -5.02
N LYS A 140 9.32 -6.00 -4.92
CA LYS A 140 10.19 -5.71 -6.06
C LYS A 140 10.85 -6.96 -6.66
N TYR A 141 10.83 -8.08 -5.92
CA TYR A 141 11.33 -9.37 -6.39
C TYR A 141 10.63 -9.88 -7.65
N ILE A 142 9.35 -9.60 -7.84
CA ILE A 142 8.62 -10.04 -9.05
C ILE A 142 8.91 -9.19 -10.28
N MET A 143 9.47 -7.98 -10.12
CA MET A 143 9.65 -7.03 -11.22
C MET A 143 10.48 -7.57 -12.39
N PRO A 144 11.59 -8.30 -12.19
CA PRO A 144 12.37 -8.87 -13.30
C PRO A 144 11.61 -9.90 -14.12
N TYR A 145 10.55 -10.52 -13.57
CA TYR A 145 9.72 -11.52 -14.27
C TYR A 145 8.55 -10.88 -15.05
N LEU A 146 8.28 -9.60 -14.82
CA LEU A 146 7.18 -8.89 -15.49
C LEU A 146 7.65 -8.31 -16.82
N VAL A 147 7.58 -9.10 -17.88
CA VAL A 147 7.99 -8.67 -19.24
C VAL A 147 6.78 -8.12 -19.96
N ASN A 148 6.64 -6.79 -19.98
CA ASN A 148 5.56 -6.09 -20.67
C ASN A 148 6.00 -4.66 -21.04
N LYS A 149 5.48 -4.12 -22.16
CA LYS A 149 5.81 -2.76 -22.63
C LYS A 149 5.47 -1.63 -21.64
N TYR A 150 4.60 -1.90 -20.66
CA TYR A 150 4.20 -0.92 -19.62
C TYR A 150 4.98 -1.10 -18.32
N VAL A 151 5.85 -2.11 -18.24
CA VAL A 151 6.67 -2.39 -17.06
C VAL A 151 8.10 -2.01 -17.37
N PRO A 152 8.75 -1.14 -16.57
CA PRO A 152 10.15 -0.80 -16.80
C PRO A 152 11.04 -2.03 -16.73
N GLU A 153 11.97 -2.15 -17.65
CA GLU A 153 12.97 -3.22 -17.63
C GLU A 153 13.65 -3.28 -16.26
N THR A 154 13.69 -4.46 -15.70
CA THR A 154 14.20 -4.68 -14.35
C THR A 154 15.06 -5.94 -14.32
N TYR A 155 16.21 -5.86 -13.66
CA TYR A 155 17.18 -6.95 -13.57
C TYR A 155 17.52 -7.21 -12.11
N PHE A 156 17.71 -8.47 -11.73
CA PHE A 156 18.42 -8.78 -10.49
C PHE A 156 19.87 -8.35 -10.62
N LEU A 157 20.37 -7.60 -9.65
CA LEU A 157 21.72 -7.05 -9.72
C LEU A 157 22.79 -8.13 -9.79
N HIS A 158 22.60 -9.27 -9.12
CA HIS A 158 23.54 -10.40 -9.11
C HIS A 158 23.54 -11.22 -10.40
N GLU A 159 22.51 -11.11 -11.23
CA GLU A 159 22.39 -11.84 -12.51
C GLU A 159 22.97 -11.05 -13.69
N LEU A 160 23.25 -9.76 -13.51
CA LEU A 160 23.82 -8.93 -14.56
C LEU A 160 25.28 -9.35 -14.84
N LYS A 161 25.54 -9.80 -16.06
CA LYS A 161 26.90 -10.11 -16.56
C LYS A 161 27.73 -8.84 -16.71
N GLU A 162 27.10 -7.79 -17.19
CA GLU A 162 27.70 -6.47 -17.39
C GLU A 162 26.76 -5.40 -16.84
N ILE A 163 27.33 -4.44 -16.13
CA ILE A 163 26.59 -3.30 -15.63
C ILE A 163 26.39 -2.31 -16.80
N PRO A 164 25.16 -1.82 -17.05
CA PRO A 164 24.88 -0.84 -18.08
C PRO A 164 25.80 0.37 -18.00
N ALA A 165 26.23 0.87 -19.15
CA ALA A 165 27.07 2.06 -19.22
C ALA A 165 26.29 3.36 -18.94
N ASP A 166 24.95 3.34 -19.18
CA ASP A 166 24.02 4.45 -19.02
C ASP A 166 23.29 4.40 -17.67
N LEU A 167 24.03 4.26 -16.57
CA LEU A 167 23.48 4.12 -15.22
C LEU A 167 22.57 5.28 -14.79
N GLU A 168 22.75 6.46 -15.36
CA GLU A 168 21.86 7.61 -15.16
C GLU A 168 20.40 7.32 -15.55
N ASN A 169 20.17 6.31 -16.40
CA ASN A 169 18.84 5.87 -16.81
C ASN A 169 18.26 4.76 -15.93
N TYR A 170 18.91 4.44 -14.81
CA TYR A 170 18.49 3.38 -13.92
C TYR A 170 18.28 3.85 -12.48
N VAL A 171 17.58 3.03 -11.71
CA VAL A 171 17.35 3.17 -10.27
C VAL A 171 17.75 1.87 -9.60
N LEU A 172 18.56 1.95 -8.56
CA LEU A 172 18.96 0.82 -7.75
C LEU A 172 18.00 0.71 -6.54
N LYS A 173 17.42 -0.47 -6.33
CA LYS A 173 16.41 -0.68 -5.29
C LYS A 173 16.66 -1.97 -4.51
N PRO A 174 16.60 -1.94 -3.17
CA PRO A 174 16.53 -3.16 -2.38
C PRO A 174 15.23 -3.93 -2.69
N LEU A 175 15.28 -5.27 -2.68
CA LEU A 175 14.12 -6.12 -2.98
C LEU A 175 12.98 -5.90 -1.98
N PHE A 176 13.30 -5.93 -0.70
CA PHE A 176 12.36 -5.89 0.39
C PHE A 176 12.53 -4.59 1.19
N SER A 177 12.13 -3.47 0.62
CA SER A 177 12.14 -2.18 1.29
C SER A 177 10.85 -1.42 1.03
N PHE A 178 10.48 -0.57 1.98
CA PHE A 178 9.24 0.19 1.98
C PHE A 178 9.49 1.71 1.88
N ALA A 179 8.50 2.46 1.42
CA ALA A 179 8.50 3.93 1.35
C ALA A 179 9.75 4.55 0.69
N GLY A 180 10.39 3.83 -0.23
CA GLY A 180 11.60 4.30 -0.91
C GLY A 180 12.89 4.21 -0.10
N ALA A 181 12.89 3.48 1.02
CA ALA A 181 14.09 3.24 1.80
C ALA A 181 15.15 2.50 0.95
N GLY A 182 16.40 3.00 0.98
CA GLY A 182 17.53 2.42 0.26
C GLY A 182 17.46 2.53 -1.26
N VAL A 183 16.52 3.30 -1.83
CA VAL A 183 16.43 3.54 -3.28
C VAL A 183 17.42 4.63 -3.68
N ILE A 184 18.29 4.32 -4.64
CA ILE A 184 19.25 5.26 -5.24
C ILE A 184 18.76 5.58 -6.66
N ILE A 185 18.50 6.87 -6.93
CA ILE A 185 17.94 7.33 -8.22
C ILE A 185 19.04 7.68 -9.22
N ASP A 186 20.06 8.35 -8.77
CA ASP A 186 21.20 8.78 -9.58
C ASP A 186 22.35 7.78 -9.32
N VAL A 187 22.20 6.57 -9.88
CA VAL A 187 23.07 5.42 -9.62
C VAL A 187 24.45 5.67 -10.25
N THR A 188 25.48 5.44 -9.45
CA THR A 188 26.87 5.44 -9.89
C THR A 188 27.46 4.02 -9.87
N ARG A 189 28.61 3.84 -10.47
CA ARG A 189 29.34 2.57 -10.41
C ARG A 189 29.78 2.25 -8.98
N GLU A 190 30.20 3.26 -8.23
CA GLU A 190 30.58 3.15 -6.83
C GLU A 190 29.43 2.64 -5.95
N ASP A 191 28.21 3.14 -6.18
CA ASP A 191 27.04 2.67 -5.44
C ASP A 191 26.85 1.16 -5.61
N ILE A 192 27.00 0.65 -6.83
CA ILE A 192 26.87 -0.78 -7.14
C ILE A 192 28.00 -1.60 -6.53
N ASP A 193 29.23 -1.07 -6.58
CA ASP A 193 30.42 -1.77 -6.09
C ASP A 193 30.45 -1.87 -4.55
N GLN A 194 29.80 -0.93 -3.86
CA GLN A 194 29.64 -0.94 -2.40
C GLN A 194 28.57 -1.94 -1.90
N ILE A 195 27.68 -2.43 -2.77
CA ILE A 195 26.67 -3.41 -2.39
C ILE A 195 27.34 -4.76 -2.10
N GLN A 196 27.29 -5.18 -0.82
CA GLN A 196 27.84 -6.46 -0.39
C GLN A 196 26.95 -7.63 -0.82
N ASP A 197 25.65 -7.52 -0.66
CA ASP A 197 24.67 -8.53 -1.05
C ASP A 197 23.86 -8.09 -2.28
N LYS A 198 24.44 -8.31 -3.47
CA LYS A 198 23.82 -7.99 -4.75
C LYS A 198 22.56 -8.82 -5.02
N SER A 199 22.37 -9.94 -4.33
CA SER A 199 21.17 -10.77 -4.48
C SER A 199 19.91 -10.11 -3.93
N ASN A 200 20.09 -9.11 -3.07
CA ASN A 200 19.01 -8.35 -2.44
C ASN A 200 18.66 -7.06 -3.17
N TYR A 201 19.16 -6.86 -4.39
CA TYR A 201 18.95 -5.64 -5.16
C TYR A 201 18.48 -5.92 -6.58
N ILE A 202 17.69 -4.98 -7.10
CA ILE A 202 17.35 -4.86 -8.51
C ILE A 202 17.87 -3.55 -9.08
N LEU A 203 18.25 -3.61 -10.35
CA LEU A 203 18.50 -2.44 -11.20
C LEU A 203 17.32 -2.30 -12.16
N GLN A 204 16.60 -1.18 -12.08
CA GLN A 204 15.39 -0.92 -12.86
C GLN A 204 15.54 0.33 -13.71
N ARG A 205 15.09 0.28 -14.96
CA ARG A 205 15.07 1.45 -15.83
C ARG A 205 14.18 2.54 -15.23
N LYS A 206 14.65 3.80 -15.26
CA LYS A 206 13.90 4.95 -14.75
C LYS A 206 12.60 5.13 -15.52
N VAL A 207 11.55 5.46 -14.79
CA VAL A 207 10.31 6.01 -15.34
C VAL A 207 10.39 7.51 -15.22
N THR A 208 10.30 8.21 -16.35
CA THR A 208 10.20 9.67 -16.35
C THR A 208 8.75 10.06 -16.13
N TYR A 209 8.51 10.78 -15.03
CA TYR A 209 7.18 11.33 -14.73
C TYR A 209 7.09 12.72 -15.33
N GLU A 210 6.26 12.88 -16.36
CA GLU A 210 5.97 14.19 -16.93
C GLU A 210 5.08 14.99 -15.97
N PRO A 211 5.38 16.29 -15.75
CA PRO A 211 4.55 17.15 -14.93
C PRO A 211 3.33 17.61 -15.73
N VAL A 212 2.18 16.99 -15.50
CA VAL A 212 0.96 17.18 -16.29
C VAL A 212 -0.03 18.19 -15.70
N LEU A 213 0.08 18.53 -14.41
CA LEU A 213 -0.81 19.50 -13.78
C LEU A 213 -0.10 20.81 -13.52
N LYS A 214 -0.77 21.90 -13.83
CA LYS A 214 -0.30 23.26 -13.51
C LYS A 214 -0.61 23.58 -12.05
N SER A 215 0.33 24.21 -11.37
CA SER A 215 0.14 24.80 -10.05
C SER A 215 0.79 26.19 -10.01
N PRO A 216 0.51 27.03 -8.98
CA PRO A 216 1.04 28.39 -8.94
C PRO A 216 2.56 28.52 -9.01
N ASN A 217 3.28 27.51 -8.57
CA ASN A 217 4.76 27.52 -8.51
C ASN A 217 5.33 26.64 -9.64
N ASP A 218 5.50 25.33 -9.33
CA ASP A 218 6.07 24.34 -10.24
C ASP A 218 5.00 23.36 -10.71
N PRO A 219 5.09 22.83 -11.93
CA PRO A 219 4.16 21.83 -12.41
C PRO A 219 4.24 20.54 -11.60
N VAL A 220 3.11 19.83 -11.49
CA VAL A 220 2.93 18.67 -10.62
C VAL A 220 2.92 17.39 -11.42
N LYS A 221 3.72 16.43 -10.97
CA LYS A 221 3.73 15.04 -11.44
C LYS A 221 2.58 14.27 -10.84
N VAL A 222 2.02 13.33 -11.58
CA VAL A 222 0.86 12.53 -11.18
C VAL A 222 1.20 11.05 -11.27
N GLU A 223 0.86 10.31 -10.22
CA GLU A 223 0.82 8.84 -10.20
C GLU A 223 -0.60 8.41 -9.90
N ILE A 224 -1.19 7.57 -10.75
CA ILE A 224 -2.51 6.98 -10.52
C ILE A 224 -2.33 5.54 -10.08
N ARG A 225 -2.81 5.22 -8.89
CA ARG A 225 -2.84 3.86 -8.35
C ARG A 225 -4.21 3.27 -8.56
N MET A 226 -4.26 2.17 -9.29
CA MET A 226 -5.47 1.39 -9.47
C MET A 226 -5.67 0.49 -8.25
N LEU A 227 -6.77 0.68 -7.53
CA LEU A 227 -7.12 -0.12 -6.37
C LEU A 227 -7.96 -1.32 -6.81
N MET A 228 -7.51 -2.50 -6.40
CA MET A 228 -8.13 -3.77 -6.78
C MET A 228 -8.61 -4.51 -5.55
N LEU A 229 -9.70 -5.24 -5.69
CA LEU A 229 -10.17 -6.22 -4.72
C LEU A 229 -10.05 -7.62 -5.31
N TRP A 230 -9.77 -8.58 -4.44
CA TRP A 230 -9.71 -10.00 -4.80
C TRP A 230 -10.45 -10.84 -3.75
N PRO A 231 -11.78 -10.83 -3.77
CA PRO A 231 -12.58 -11.73 -2.95
C PRO A 231 -12.23 -13.20 -3.22
N LYS A 232 -12.44 -14.07 -2.24
CA LYS A 232 -12.09 -15.50 -2.35
C LYS A 232 -12.85 -16.23 -3.46
N GLU A 233 -14.06 -15.78 -3.75
CA GLU A 233 -14.99 -16.39 -4.69
C GLU A 233 -14.70 -16.07 -6.14
N VAL A 234 -13.74 -15.17 -6.41
CA VAL A 234 -13.42 -14.74 -7.77
C VAL A 234 -12.03 -15.22 -8.19
N GLU A 235 -11.93 -15.64 -9.45
CA GLU A 235 -10.68 -16.17 -10.01
C GLU A 235 -9.59 -15.09 -10.15
N LYS A 236 -9.99 -13.85 -10.44
CA LYS A 236 -9.05 -12.75 -10.72
C LYS A 236 -9.47 -11.48 -9.98
N PRO A 237 -8.48 -10.66 -9.55
CA PRO A 237 -8.77 -9.38 -8.97
C PRO A 237 -9.42 -8.46 -10.01
N PHE A 238 -10.26 -7.55 -9.55
CA PHE A 238 -10.88 -6.51 -10.38
C PHE A 238 -10.63 -5.12 -9.81
N ILE A 239 -10.55 -4.14 -10.70
CA ILE A 239 -10.31 -2.75 -10.35
C ILE A 239 -11.62 -2.16 -9.81
N VAL A 240 -11.54 -1.45 -8.69
CA VAL A 240 -12.73 -0.83 -8.06
C VAL A 240 -12.64 0.68 -7.97
N ASN A 241 -11.45 1.22 -7.69
CA ASN A 241 -11.26 2.63 -7.41
C ASN A 241 -9.82 3.04 -7.76
N ASN A 242 -9.50 4.32 -7.57
CA ASN A 242 -8.16 4.83 -7.74
C ASN A 242 -7.72 5.73 -6.58
N LEU A 243 -6.41 5.85 -6.42
CA LEU A 243 -5.76 6.85 -5.60
C LEU A 243 -4.76 7.61 -6.46
N VAL A 244 -4.90 8.92 -6.52
CA VAL A 244 -3.94 9.80 -7.20
C VAL A 244 -2.93 10.33 -6.22
N ARG A 245 -1.65 10.32 -6.60
CA ARG A 245 -0.57 10.94 -5.84
C ARG A 245 0.04 12.07 -6.65
N LEU A 246 0.12 13.23 -6.01
CA LEU A 246 0.65 14.46 -6.58
C LEU A 246 2.04 14.73 -5.99
N SER A 247 3.02 15.04 -6.83
CA SER A 247 4.40 15.25 -6.42
C SER A 247 5.12 16.30 -7.25
N LYS A 248 5.97 17.07 -6.59
CA LYS A 248 6.96 17.96 -7.20
C LYS A 248 8.39 17.50 -6.92
N GLY A 249 8.56 16.50 -6.07
CA GLY A 249 9.87 15.96 -5.69
C GLY A 249 10.51 15.06 -6.76
N LYS A 250 11.75 14.66 -6.52
CA LYS A 250 12.46 13.66 -7.36
C LYS A 250 11.74 12.32 -7.35
N MET A 251 11.15 11.95 -6.20
CA MET A 251 10.32 10.74 -6.03
C MET A 251 8.92 11.09 -5.59
N ILE A 252 7.95 10.24 -5.94
CA ILE A 252 6.58 10.35 -5.47
C ILE A 252 6.51 9.76 -4.06
N GLY A 253 6.34 10.62 -3.06
CA GLY A 253 6.23 10.22 -1.65
C GLY A 253 6.31 11.43 -0.72
N VAL A 254 5.73 11.29 0.47
CA VAL A 254 5.66 12.38 1.48
C VAL A 254 7.05 12.93 1.79
N LYS A 255 8.05 12.06 1.98
CA LYS A 255 9.43 12.45 2.34
C LYS A 255 10.05 13.44 1.35
N TYR A 256 9.76 13.32 0.06
CA TYR A 256 10.33 14.14 -1.01
C TYR A 256 9.51 15.38 -1.35
N ASN A 257 8.37 15.56 -0.66
CA ASN A 257 7.42 16.65 -0.88
C ASN A 257 7.12 17.43 0.42
N LYS A 258 7.91 17.27 1.48
CA LYS A 258 7.69 17.76 2.85
C LYS A 258 7.70 19.27 2.75
N ASP A 259 7.84 20.13 2.28
CA ASP A 259 7.78 21.60 2.25
C ASP A 259 7.28 22.13 0.88
N LYS A 260 6.45 21.30 0.22
CA LYS A 260 5.91 21.65 -1.10
C LYS A 260 4.39 21.74 -1.04
N ASP A 261 3.85 22.76 -1.69
CA ASP A 261 2.42 22.96 -1.88
C ASP A 261 1.90 22.19 -3.09
N TRP A 262 0.60 21.91 -3.12
CA TRP A 262 -0.09 21.23 -4.22
C TRP A 262 0.41 19.81 -4.47
N VAL A 263 0.74 19.11 -3.39
CA VAL A 263 1.22 17.72 -3.37
C VAL A 263 0.42 16.91 -2.37
N GLY A 264 0.41 15.59 -2.52
CA GLY A 264 -0.26 14.68 -1.59
C GLY A 264 -1.16 13.66 -2.26
N GLY A 265 -2.16 13.17 -1.50
CA GLY A 265 -3.16 12.22 -1.97
C GLY A 265 -4.39 12.92 -2.55
N SER A 266 -4.91 12.40 -3.64
CA SER A 266 -6.13 12.84 -4.31
C SER A 266 -6.89 11.65 -4.89
N VAL A 267 -7.87 11.91 -5.74
CA VAL A 267 -8.62 10.90 -6.49
C VAL A 267 -8.77 11.39 -7.93
N GLY A 268 -8.74 10.47 -8.88
CA GLY A 268 -9.03 10.74 -10.27
C GLY A 268 -10.51 10.53 -10.55
N PHE A 269 -11.14 11.52 -11.17
CA PHE A 269 -12.48 11.41 -11.70
C PHE A 269 -12.42 11.25 -13.21
N PHE A 270 -13.35 10.51 -13.76
CA PHE A 270 -13.47 10.27 -15.18
C PHE A 270 -14.95 10.08 -15.56
N GLU A 271 -15.26 10.28 -16.81
CA GLU A 271 -16.55 9.93 -17.39
C GLU A 271 -16.53 8.47 -17.84
N GLU A 272 -17.54 7.69 -17.49
CA GLU A 272 -17.70 6.36 -18.07
C GLU A 272 -18.09 6.51 -19.54
N THR A 273 -17.22 6.05 -20.44
CA THR A 273 -17.59 5.91 -21.84
C THR A 273 -18.62 4.77 -21.95
N GLN A 274 -19.80 5.10 -22.42
CA GLN A 274 -20.73 4.07 -22.86
C GLN A 274 -20.16 3.46 -24.16
N ASP A 275 -19.57 2.28 -24.06
CA ASP A 275 -19.24 1.45 -25.22
C ASP A 275 -20.49 0.82 -25.83
#